data_bae0dbb31ce168768349aa589a64bb2b
#
_entry.id   bae0dbb31ce168768349aa589a64bb2b
#
_cell.length_a   1.000
_cell.length_b   1.000
_cell.length_c   1.000
_cell.angle_alpha   90.00
_cell.angle_beta   90.00
_cell.angle_gamma   90.00
#
_symmetry.space_group_name_H-M   'P 1'
#
loop_
_entity.id
_entity.type
_entity.pdbx_description
1 polymer ?
#
loop_
_entity_poly.entity_id
_entity_poly.type
_entity_poly.pdbx_seq_one_letter_code
_entity_poly.pdbx_strand_id
1 'polypeptide(L)'
;MVIVLITIALQLLNSYVINSAFSYYRNDFLNKIYYLWITPNFVHLHWKHWFLNMLSFISTLLFFHNIWSIKELIGFFLGASLFIVSSLYLFSTNVNSYVGMSGILYGLVFYGAMKSLVSHKITSTLILSFIVLKLFFNQEINHLMGVDSFLNYSVVVTDVHWYGVVFACLYLMKSLIHNTFTS
;
A
#
# COMPACT_ATOMS: atom_id res chain seq x y z
N MET A 1 13.81 -5.09 6.42
CA MET A 1 14.59 -6.12 5.71
C MET A 1 13.76 -7.33 5.32
N VAL A 2 13.01 -7.99 6.21
CA VAL A 2 12.21 -9.21 5.90
C VAL A 2 11.19 -9.00 4.77
N ILE A 3 10.41 -7.92 4.78
CA ILE A 3 9.42 -7.61 3.74
C ILE A 3 10.08 -7.50 2.36
N VAL A 4 11.22 -6.81 2.27
CA VAL A 4 11.98 -6.66 1.01
C VAL A 4 12.47 -8.03 0.52
N LEU A 5 12.97 -8.88 1.43
CA LEU A 5 13.43 -10.23 1.07
C LEU A 5 12.27 -11.11 0.59
N ILE A 6 11.12 -11.04 1.24
CA ILE A 6 9.92 -11.79 0.82
C ILE A 6 9.49 -11.34 -0.58
N THR A 7 9.35 -10.05 -0.79
CA THR A 7 8.89 -9.52 -2.09
C THR A 7 9.90 -9.75 -3.22
N ILE A 8 11.22 -9.70 -2.95
CA ILE A 8 12.24 -10.03 -3.95
C ILE A 8 12.23 -11.53 -4.27
N ALA A 9 12.07 -12.40 -3.27
CA ALA A 9 11.95 -13.84 -3.48
C ALA A 9 10.73 -14.18 -4.34
N LEU A 10 9.57 -13.58 -4.04
CA LEU A 10 8.36 -13.72 -4.86
C LEU A 10 8.58 -13.19 -6.28
N GLN A 11 9.31 -12.08 -6.45
CA GLN A 11 9.58 -11.51 -7.76
C GLN A 11 10.60 -12.34 -8.56
N LEU A 12 11.58 -12.97 -7.90
CA LEU A 12 12.53 -13.89 -8.54
C LEU A 12 11.86 -15.20 -8.96
N LEU A 13 10.92 -15.68 -8.16
CA LEU A 13 10.11 -16.86 -8.46
C LEU A 13 8.96 -16.53 -9.44
N ASN A 14 8.93 -15.31 -9.98
CA ASN A 14 7.89 -14.78 -10.84
C ASN A 14 7.76 -15.59 -12.14
N SER A 15 7.26 -16.82 -12.01
CA SER A 15 6.61 -17.50 -13.10
C SER A 15 5.15 -17.05 -13.17
N TYR A 16 4.56 -17.08 -14.34
CA TYR A 16 3.13 -16.82 -14.54
C TYR A 16 2.24 -17.58 -13.52
N VAL A 17 2.65 -18.78 -13.12
CA VAL A 17 1.98 -19.64 -12.15
C VAL A 17 1.98 -19.03 -10.74
N ILE A 18 3.11 -18.46 -10.30
CA ILE A 18 3.20 -17.88 -8.93
C ILE A 18 2.43 -16.57 -8.86
N ASN A 19 2.53 -15.73 -9.88
CA ASN A 19 1.74 -14.50 -9.92
C ASN A 19 0.24 -14.80 -9.92
N SER A 20 -0.23 -15.75 -10.71
CA SER A 20 -1.64 -16.14 -10.71
C SER A 20 -2.10 -16.73 -9.38
N ALA A 21 -1.27 -17.56 -8.72
CA ALA A 21 -1.62 -18.20 -7.46
C ALA A 21 -1.73 -17.22 -6.27
N PHE A 22 -0.97 -16.11 -6.28
CA PHE A 22 -0.92 -15.14 -5.17
C PHE A 22 -1.60 -13.81 -5.46
N SER A 23 -2.12 -13.62 -6.68
CA SER A 23 -2.87 -12.42 -7.08
C SER A 23 -4.32 -12.50 -6.60
N TYR A 24 -4.89 -11.32 -6.35
CA TYR A 24 -6.33 -11.23 -6.18
C TYR A 24 -7.02 -11.41 -7.53
N TYR A 25 -7.94 -12.38 -7.60
CA TYR A 25 -8.92 -12.50 -8.67
C TYR A 25 -10.30 -12.55 -8.04
N ARG A 26 -11.19 -11.68 -8.50
CA ARG A 26 -12.52 -11.52 -7.91
C ARG A 26 -13.32 -12.82 -7.88
N ASN A 27 -13.26 -13.59 -8.96
CA ASN A 27 -14.03 -14.84 -9.09
C ASN A 27 -13.49 -15.96 -8.19
N ASP A 28 -12.19 -15.94 -7.89
CA ASP A 28 -11.53 -16.97 -7.08
C ASP A 28 -11.50 -16.64 -5.59
N PHE A 29 -11.78 -15.38 -5.26
CA PHE A 29 -11.69 -14.87 -3.89
C PHE A 29 -12.63 -15.60 -2.91
N LEU A 30 -13.81 -16.01 -3.36
CA LEU A 30 -14.77 -16.77 -2.56
C LEU A 30 -14.46 -18.27 -2.46
N ASN A 31 -13.56 -18.79 -3.30
CA ASN A 31 -13.21 -20.21 -3.34
C ASN A 31 -12.25 -20.67 -2.21
N LYS A 32 -12.21 -19.92 -1.09
CA LYS A 32 -11.61 -20.33 0.19
C LYS A 32 -10.08 -20.30 0.28
N ILE A 33 -9.41 -19.46 -0.47
CA ILE A 33 -7.97 -19.37 -0.39
C ILE A 33 -7.61 -18.22 0.57
N TYR A 34 -7.51 -18.50 1.86
CA TYR A 34 -7.31 -17.51 2.94
C TYR A 34 -6.05 -16.63 2.78
N TYR A 35 -5.00 -17.14 2.15
CA TYR A 35 -3.79 -16.35 1.93
C TYR A 35 -4.00 -15.21 0.93
N LEU A 36 -4.99 -15.29 0.03
CA LEU A 36 -5.32 -14.23 -0.93
C LEU A 36 -5.84 -12.93 -0.27
N TRP A 37 -6.14 -12.96 1.02
CA TRP A 37 -6.44 -11.75 1.78
C TRP A 37 -5.20 -10.88 2.06
N ILE A 38 -4.00 -11.45 1.90
CA ILE A 38 -2.74 -10.80 2.25
C ILE A 38 -1.79 -10.76 1.05
N THR A 39 -1.63 -11.89 0.34
CA THR A 39 -0.58 -12.09 -0.65
C THR A 39 -0.62 -11.14 -1.85
N PRO A 40 -1.77 -10.68 -2.37
CA PRO A 40 -1.79 -9.77 -3.51
C PRO A 40 -0.98 -8.49 -3.31
N ASN A 41 -0.86 -8.06 -2.05
CA ASN A 41 -0.08 -6.87 -1.71
C ASN A 41 1.44 -7.08 -1.76
N PHE A 42 1.92 -8.32 -1.91
CA PHE A 42 3.36 -8.65 -1.92
C PHE A 42 3.88 -9.12 -3.28
N VAL A 43 3.00 -9.46 -4.21
CA VAL A 43 3.36 -9.78 -5.60
C VAL A 43 3.23 -8.54 -6.49
N HIS A 44 3.96 -8.51 -7.60
CA HIS A 44 4.00 -7.36 -8.49
C HIS A 44 3.95 -7.82 -9.95
N LEU A 45 3.36 -7.01 -10.82
CA LEU A 45 3.20 -7.32 -12.25
C LEU A 45 4.54 -7.57 -12.95
N HIS A 46 5.55 -6.74 -12.62
CA HIS A 46 6.89 -6.81 -13.22
C HIS A 46 7.91 -6.07 -12.34
N TRP A 47 9.21 -6.23 -12.65
CA TRP A 47 10.34 -5.67 -11.90
C TRP A 47 10.28 -4.14 -11.71
N LYS A 48 9.84 -3.40 -12.71
CA LYS A 48 9.70 -1.93 -12.60
C LYS A 48 8.67 -1.55 -11.53
N HIS A 49 7.52 -2.23 -11.50
CA HIS A 49 6.48 -2.01 -10.48
C HIS A 49 7.01 -2.38 -9.08
N TRP A 50 7.68 -3.52 -8.96
CA TRP A 50 8.35 -3.92 -7.72
C TRP A 50 9.35 -2.86 -7.25
N PHE A 51 10.23 -2.39 -8.16
CA PHE A 51 11.26 -1.41 -7.85
C PHE A 51 10.68 -0.10 -7.30
N LEU A 52 9.65 0.46 -7.94
CA LEU A 52 8.98 1.68 -7.47
C LEU A 52 8.36 1.49 -6.07
N ASN A 53 7.73 0.35 -5.82
CA ASN A 53 7.17 0.06 -4.51
C ASN A 53 8.27 -0.10 -3.44
N MET A 54 9.37 -0.76 -3.75
CA MET A 54 10.49 -0.91 -2.80
C MET A 54 11.19 0.42 -2.54
N LEU A 55 11.40 1.23 -3.56
CA LEU A 55 11.96 2.58 -3.40
C LEU A 55 11.06 3.43 -2.49
N SER A 56 9.76 3.44 -2.74
CA SER A 56 8.77 4.14 -1.90
C SER A 56 8.77 3.61 -0.47
N PHE A 57 8.80 2.30 -0.28
CA PHE A 57 8.84 1.66 1.04
C PHE A 57 10.07 2.07 1.85
N ILE A 58 11.25 1.91 1.25
CA ILE A 58 12.53 2.24 1.90
C ILE A 58 12.57 3.74 2.23
N SER A 59 12.20 4.60 1.27
CA SER A 59 12.14 6.05 1.50
C SER A 59 11.19 6.42 2.65
N THR A 60 10.02 5.78 2.72
CA THR A 60 9.06 5.99 3.80
C THR A 60 9.64 5.61 5.16
N LEU A 61 10.30 4.45 5.25
CA LEU A 61 10.93 4.02 6.51
C LEU A 61 12.08 4.92 6.94
N LEU A 62 12.90 5.39 5.99
CA LEU A 62 13.99 6.32 6.28
C LEU A 62 13.46 7.68 6.73
N PHE A 63 12.41 8.19 6.07
CA PHE A 63 11.84 9.50 6.38
C PHE A 63 11.11 9.50 7.72
N PHE A 64 10.41 8.42 8.04
CA PHE A 64 9.62 8.28 9.25
C PHE A 64 10.20 7.24 10.24
N HIS A 65 11.54 7.12 10.29
CA HIS A 65 12.24 6.07 11.07
C HIS A 65 11.88 6.05 12.56
N ASN A 66 11.54 7.21 13.14
CA ASN A 66 11.19 7.34 14.57
C ASN A 66 9.71 7.03 14.88
N ILE A 67 8.88 6.75 13.83
CA ILE A 67 7.44 6.58 14.01
C ILE A 67 7.07 5.11 14.13
N TRP A 68 7.84 4.23 13.48
CA TRP A 68 7.50 2.83 13.35
C TRP A 68 8.34 1.93 14.25
N SER A 69 7.71 1.30 15.23
CA SER A 69 8.27 0.08 15.82
C SER A 69 8.02 -1.10 14.85
N ILE A 70 8.84 -2.15 14.95
CA ILE A 70 8.68 -3.36 14.11
C ILE A 70 7.28 -3.98 14.30
N LYS A 71 6.77 -4.01 15.54
CA LYS A 71 5.45 -4.56 15.85
C LYS A 71 4.32 -3.76 15.20
N GLU A 72 4.39 -2.43 15.27
CA GLU A 72 3.41 -1.54 14.64
C GLU A 72 3.45 -1.68 13.11
N LEU A 73 4.64 -1.75 12.53
CA LEU A 73 4.80 -1.91 11.09
C LEU A 73 4.19 -3.24 10.61
N ILE A 74 4.47 -4.35 11.28
CA ILE A 74 3.87 -5.65 10.96
C ILE A 74 2.34 -5.59 11.13
N GLY A 75 1.86 -5.04 12.24
CA GLY A 75 0.42 -4.90 12.49
C GLY A 75 -0.28 -4.03 11.43
N PHE A 76 0.38 -2.94 11.01
CA PHE A 76 -0.11 -2.08 9.94
C PHE A 76 -0.18 -2.83 8.60
N PHE A 77 0.89 -3.54 8.23
CA PHE A 77 0.92 -4.31 6.97
C PHE A 77 -0.17 -5.37 6.90
N LEU A 78 -0.33 -6.16 7.97
CA LEU A 78 -1.36 -7.20 8.02
C LEU A 78 -2.77 -6.60 7.99
N GLY A 79 -3.02 -5.59 8.81
CA GLY A 79 -4.32 -4.91 8.87
C GLY A 79 -4.67 -4.20 7.55
N ALA A 80 -3.72 -3.48 6.97
CA ALA A 80 -3.92 -2.80 5.68
C ALA A 80 -4.16 -3.81 4.54
N SER A 81 -3.41 -4.92 4.51
CA SER A 81 -3.62 -5.97 3.51
C SER A 81 -5.04 -6.52 3.55
N LEU A 82 -5.50 -6.92 4.74
CA LEU A 82 -6.86 -7.42 4.95
C LEU A 82 -7.90 -6.37 4.56
N PHE A 83 -7.72 -5.14 5.00
CA PHE A 83 -8.67 -4.05 4.73
C PHE A 83 -8.75 -3.72 3.25
N ILE A 84 -7.62 -3.58 2.55
CA ILE A 84 -7.56 -3.25 1.12
C ILE A 84 -8.25 -4.34 0.30
N VAL A 85 -7.90 -5.61 0.52
CA VAL A 85 -8.47 -6.72 -0.26
C VAL A 85 -9.97 -6.88 0.01
N SER A 86 -10.39 -6.75 1.28
CA SER A 86 -11.83 -6.74 1.63
C SER A 86 -12.57 -5.60 0.96
N SER A 87 -11.99 -4.39 0.97
CA SER A 87 -12.60 -3.21 0.36
C SER A 87 -12.70 -3.33 -1.16
N LEU A 88 -11.67 -3.88 -1.82
CA LEU A 88 -11.73 -4.20 -3.25
C LEU A 88 -12.88 -5.15 -3.56
N TYR A 89 -13.05 -6.20 -2.76
CA TYR A 89 -14.12 -7.16 -2.96
C TYR A 89 -15.50 -6.52 -2.77
N LEU A 90 -15.68 -5.71 -1.72
CA LEU A 90 -16.98 -5.15 -1.36
C LEU A 90 -17.37 -3.94 -2.22
N PHE A 91 -16.43 -3.06 -2.57
CA PHE A 91 -16.74 -1.75 -3.13
C PHE A 91 -16.25 -1.54 -4.56
N SER A 92 -15.19 -2.23 -5.01
CA SER A 92 -14.63 -2.07 -6.37
C SER A 92 -15.07 -3.22 -7.28
N THR A 93 -16.36 -3.27 -7.61
CA THR A 93 -16.95 -4.38 -8.39
C THR A 93 -16.36 -4.53 -9.79
N ASN A 94 -15.80 -3.46 -10.35
CA ASN A 94 -15.17 -3.44 -11.67
C ASN A 94 -13.72 -3.95 -11.68
N VAL A 95 -13.11 -4.15 -10.49
CA VAL A 95 -11.75 -4.65 -10.37
C VAL A 95 -11.76 -6.16 -10.34
N ASN A 96 -11.30 -6.78 -11.43
CA ASN A 96 -11.24 -8.22 -11.58
C ASN A 96 -9.96 -8.85 -11.02
N SER A 97 -8.84 -8.11 -11.06
CA SER A 97 -7.54 -8.60 -10.57
C SER A 97 -6.74 -7.47 -9.92
N TYR A 98 -5.92 -7.82 -8.92
CA TYR A 98 -5.07 -6.86 -8.24
C TYR A 98 -3.80 -7.51 -7.72
N VAL A 99 -2.69 -6.76 -7.85
CA VAL A 99 -1.39 -7.01 -7.22
C VAL A 99 -0.68 -5.70 -6.92
N GLY A 100 0.18 -5.70 -5.92
CA GLY A 100 1.07 -4.58 -5.60
C GLY A 100 0.87 -3.99 -4.23
N MET A 101 1.94 -3.46 -3.67
CA MET A 101 2.01 -2.92 -2.32
C MET A 101 1.59 -1.45 -2.23
N SER A 102 1.29 -0.81 -3.36
CA SER A 102 1.08 0.65 -3.42
C SER A 102 0.00 1.15 -2.48
N GLY A 103 -1.12 0.44 -2.32
CA GLY A 103 -2.17 0.81 -1.37
C GLY A 103 -1.67 0.89 0.07
N ILE A 104 -0.89 -0.12 0.52
CA ILE A 104 -0.27 -0.09 1.85
C ILE A 104 0.69 1.09 1.98
N LEU A 105 1.48 1.37 0.93
CA LEU A 105 2.45 2.47 0.94
C LEU A 105 1.79 3.83 1.05
N TYR A 106 0.67 4.06 0.36
CA TYR A 106 -0.12 5.29 0.53
C TYR A 106 -0.56 5.46 1.98
N GLY A 107 -1.04 4.38 2.61
CA GLY A 107 -1.41 4.39 4.02
C GLY A 107 -0.22 4.66 4.95
N LEU A 108 0.93 4.02 4.71
CA LEU A 108 2.15 4.21 5.52
C LEU A 108 2.66 5.66 5.46
N VAL A 109 2.74 6.23 4.24
CA VAL A 109 3.18 7.62 4.05
C VAL A 109 2.20 8.58 4.71
N PHE A 110 0.89 8.36 4.53
CA PHE A 110 -0.15 9.17 5.16
C PHE A 110 -0.05 9.14 6.69
N TYR A 111 0.02 7.94 7.28
CA TYR A 111 0.15 7.78 8.73
C TYR A 111 1.43 8.43 9.28
N GLY A 112 2.56 8.21 8.61
CA GLY A 112 3.83 8.83 8.97
C GLY A 112 3.76 10.36 8.94
N ALA A 113 3.20 10.94 7.88
CA ALA A 113 3.02 12.38 7.76
C ALA A 113 2.09 12.94 8.84
N MET A 114 0.97 12.28 9.13
CA MET A 114 0.04 12.69 10.21
C MET A 114 0.70 12.68 11.58
N LYS A 115 1.45 11.63 11.91
CA LYS A 115 2.20 11.54 13.17
C LYS A 115 3.31 12.59 13.29
N SER A 116 3.93 12.99 12.18
CA SER A 116 4.99 14.00 12.12
C SER A 116 4.46 15.44 12.03
N LEU A 117 3.14 15.65 11.99
CA LEU A 117 2.57 16.97 11.69
C LEU A 117 2.97 18.04 12.73
N VAL A 118 3.15 17.67 13.98
CA VAL A 118 3.54 18.59 15.05
C VAL A 118 5.03 18.94 14.96
N SER A 119 5.90 17.95 14.74
CA SER A 119 7.36 18.12 14.72
C SER A 119 7.89 18.66 13.38
N HIS A 120 7.24 18.32 12.26
CA HIS A 120 7.68 18.66 10.90
C HIS A 120 6.52 19.22 10.07
N LYS A 121 5.87 20.28 10.56
CA LYS A 121 4.62 20.84 10.03
C LYS A 121 4.65 21.07 8.50
N ILE A 122 5.65 21.79 8.01
CA ILE A 122 5.72 22.17 6.57
C ILE A 122 5.85 20.91 5.70
N THR A 123 6.83 20.06 5.99
CA THR A 123 7.09 18.85 5.21
C THR A 123 5.90 17.89 5.25
N SER A 124 5.31 17.68 6.43
CA SER A 124 4.14 16.82 6.58
C SER A 124 2.93 17.36 5.82
N THR A 125 2.69 18.68 5.87
CA THR A 125 1.60 19.30 5.12
C THR A 125 1.81 19.14 3.61
N LEU A 126 3.04 19.32 3.11
CA LEU A 126 3.35 19.12 1.68
C LEU A 126 3.11 17.66 1.25
N ILE A 127 3.55 16.69 2.06
CA ILE A 127 3.33 15.27 1.78
C ILE A 127 1.83 14.95 1.77
N LEU A 128 1.07 15.40 2.76
CA LEU A 128 -0.37 15.16 2.83
C LEU A 128 -1.11 15.82 1.65
N SER A 129 -0.75 17.05 1.30
CA SER A 129 -1.30 17.72 0.12
C SER A 129 -1.00 16.96 -1.17
N PHE A 130 0.23 16.46 -1.33
CA PHE A 130 0.61 15.65 -2.48
C PHE A 130 -0.19 14.34 -2.53
N ILE A 131 -0.39 13.65 -1.39
CA ILE A 131 -1.21 12.44 -1.33
C ILE A 131 -2.64 12.75 -1.79
N VAL A 132 -3.25 13.82 -1.27
CA VAL A 132 -4.61 14.22 -1.66
C VAL A 132 -4.68 14.50 -3.16
N LEU A 133 -3.78 15.33 -3.69
CA LEU A 133 -3.71 15.59 -5.13
C LEU A 133 -3.54 14.30 -5.94
N LYS A 134 -2.65 13.41 -5.49
CA LYS A 134 -2.39 12.13 -6.15
C LYS A 134 -3.60 11.20 -6.14
N LEU A 135 -4.41 11.20 -5.08
CA LEU A 135 -5.64 10.42 -4.99
C LEU A 135 -6.70 10.89 -5.99
N PHE A 136 -6.86 12.20 -6.17
CA PHE A 136 -7.86 12.77 -7.08
C PHE A 136 -7.39 12.81 -8.54
N PHE A 137 -6.11 13.08 -8.78
CA PHE A 137 -5.52 13.31 -10.10
C PHE A 137 -4.46 12.27 -10.46
N ASN A 138 -4.71 10.99 -10.08
CA ASN A 138 -3.68 9.94 -10.21
C ASN A 138 -3.24 9.71 -11.65
N GLN A 139 -4.18 9.71 -12.60
CA GLN A 139 -3.86 9.46 -14.02
C GLN A 139 -3.04 10.60 -14.60
N GLU A 140 -3.47 11.84 -14.38
CA GLU A 140 -2.80 13.05 -14.86
C GLU A 140 -1.39 13.18 -14.26
N ILE A 141 -1.24 12.94 -12.96
CA ILE A 141 0.05 13.01 -12.28
C ILE A 141 0.97 11.88 -12.76
N ASN A 142 0.47 10.65 -12.94
CA ASN A 142 1.28 9.55 -13.47
C ASN A 142 1.78 9.86 -14.88
N HIS A 143 0.93 10.43 -15.74
CA HIS A 143 1.31 10.84 -17.07
C HIS A 143 2.38 11.94 -17.04
N LEU A 144 2.18 13.00 -16.24
CA LEU A 144 3.14 14.10 -16.09
C LEU A 144 4.50 13.62 -15.54
N MET A 145 4.51 12.69 -14.60
CA MET A 145 5.73 12.11 -14.01
C MET A 145 6.35 11.00 -14.86
N GLY A 146 5.77 10.64 -15.99
CA GLY A 146 6.24 9.55 -16.85
C GLY A 146 6.11 8.16 -16.23
N VAL A 147 5.32 8.01 -15.16
CA VAL A 147 5.13 6.71 -14.47
C VAL A 147 4.43 5.72 -15.38
N ASP A 148 3.46 6.17 -16.17
CA ASP A 148 2.71 5.31 -17.08
C ASP A 148 3.62 4.70 -18.16
N SER A 149 4.49 5.51 -18.76
CA SER A 149 5.46 5.03 -19.74
C SER A 149 6.51 4.13 -19.10
N PHE A 150 6.97 4.46 -17.87
CA PHE A 150 7.90 3.61 -17.12
C PHE A 150 7.28 2.25 -16.78
N LEU A 151 5.99 2.20 -16.45
CA LEU A 151 5.25 0.98 -16.13
C LEU A 151 4.69 0.27 -17.38
N ASN A 152 5.05 0.69 -18.60
CA ASN A 152 4.54 0.18 -19.85
C ASN A 152 2.99 0.23 -19.94
N TYR A 153 2.40 1.33 -19.46
CA TYR A 153 0.94 1.55 -19.41
C TYR A 153 0.16 0.44 -18.70
N SER A 154 0.78 -0.24 -17.73
CA SER A 154 0.08 -1.22 -16.90
C SER A 154 -1.03 -0.53 -16.11
N VAL A 155 -2.22 -1.11 -16.12
CA VAL A 155 -3.35 -0.56 -15.37
C VAL A 155 -3.07 -0.67 -13.88
N VAL A 156 -2.91 0.48 -13.23
CA VAL A 156 -2.76 0.58 -11.77
C VAL A 156 -4.17 0.72 -11.17
N VAL A 157 -4.51 -0.18 -10.24
CA VAL A 157 -5.78 -0.10 -9.52
C VAL A 157 -5.69 1.04 -8.51
N THR A 158 -6.33 2.16 -8.80
CA THR A 158 -6.26 3.39 -7.99
C THR A 158 -7.07 3.33 -6.70
N ASP A 159 -8.14 2.54 -6.70
CA ASP A 159 -9.02 2.35 -5.53
C ASP A 159 -8.26 1.90 -4.28
N VAL A 160 -7.21 1.06 -4.45
CA VAL A 160 -6.39 0.58 -3.33
C VAL A 160 -5.64 1.70 -2.60
N HIS A 161 -5.33 2.80 -3.29
CA HIS A 161 -4.69 3.96 -2.69
C HIS A 161 -5.63 4.65 -1.69
N TRP A 162 -6.90 4.81 -2.08
CA TRP A 162 -7.95 5.31 -1.19
C TRP A 162 -8.14 4.41 0.02
N TYR A 163 -8.26 3.09 -0.20
CA TYR A 163 -8.42 2.13 0.90
C TYR A 163 -7.23 2.14 1.86
N GLY A 164 -6.02 2.27 1.34
CA GLY A 164 -4.82 2.39 2.17
C GLY A 164 -4.84 3.63 3.07
N VAL A 165 -5.25 4.78 2.54
CA VAL A 165 -5.37 6.03 3.31
C VAL A 165 -6.51 5.93 4.33
N VAL A 166 -7.67 5.38 3.96
CA VAL A 166 -8.79 5.16 4.89
C VAL A 166 -8.37 4.24 6.03
N PHE A 167 -7.68 3.14 5.74
CA PHE A 167 -7.12 2.27 6.78
C PHE A 167 -6.17 3.03 7.71
N ALA A 168 -5.30 3.86 7.17
CA ALA A 168 -4.36 4.65 7.97
C ALA A 168 -5.08 5.63 8.91
N CYS A 169 -6.19 6.24 8.49
CA CYS A 169 -7.04 7.06 9.35
C CYS A 169 -7.63 6.24 10.52
N LEU A 170 -8.16 5.05 10.24
CA LEU A 170 -8.70 4.15 11.26
C LEU A 170 -7.63 3.70 12.25
N TYR A 171 -6.45 3.35 11.73
CA TYR A 171 -5.31 2.93 12.54
C TYR A 171 -4.80 4.07 13.44
N LEU A 172 -4.81 5.31 12.93
CA LEU A 172 -4.47 6.50 13.70
C LEU A 172 -5.45 6.75 14.84
N MET A 173 -6.76 6.65 14.57
CA MET A 173 -7.80 6.79 15.61
C MET A 173 -7.61 5.77 16.72
N LYS A 174 -7.35 4.51 16.38
CA LYS A 174 -7.03 3.47 17.38
C LYS A 174 -5.84 3.84 18.25
N SER A 175 -4.76 4.37 17.65
CA SER A 175 -3.56 4.81 18.38
C SER A 175 -3.85 5.96 19.34
N LEU A 176 -4.69 6.91 18.95
CA LEU A 176 -5.08 8.03 19.83
C LEU A 176 -5.93 7.55 21.01
N ILE A 177 -6.91 6.70 20.77
CA ILE A 177 -7.76 6.12 21.82
C ILE A 177 -6.91 5.33 22.84
N HIS A 178 -6.00 4.50 22.38
CA HIS A 178 -5.14 3.71 23.25
C HIS A 178 -4.31 4.59 24.20
N ASN A 179 -3.72 5.67 23.68
CA ASN A 179 -2.91 6.59 24.46
C ASN A 179 -3.72 7.36 25.53
N THR A 180 -5.01 7.64 25.29
CA THR A 180 -5.89 8.33 26.25
C THR A 180 -6.29 7.44 27.43
N PHE A 181 -6.27 6.12 27.28
CA PHE A 181 -6.62 5.17 28.36
C PHE A 181 -5.40 4.65 29.13
N THR A 182 -4.18 4.91 28.67
CA THR A 182 -2.92 4.45 29.30
C THR A 182 -2.10 5.58 29.93
N SER A 183 -2.56 6.82 29.82
CA SER A 183 -2.02 8.02 30.51
C SER A 183 -2.80 8.31 31.78
#